data_9573dee27d470a7a3a3c5687e5a49a26
#
_entry.id   9573dee27d470a7a3a3c5687e5a49a26
#
_cell.length_a   1.000
_cell.length_b   1.000
_cell.length_c   1.000
_cell.angle_alpha   90.00
_cell.angle_beta   90.00
_cell.angle_gamma   90.00
#
_symmetry.space_group_name_H-M   'P 1'
#
loop_
_entity.id
_entity.type
_entity.pdbx_description
1 polymer ?
#
loop_
_entity_poly.entity_id
_entity_poly.type
_entity_poly.pdbx_seq_one_letter_code
_entity_poly.pdbx_strand_id
1 'polypeptide(L)'
;MDPFLGGVKYIASAPSKRFRQIGSLSGGEQTMAALALLFSVHSFKPSPFYIMDEIDAALDNANVKKVAEFIKSRSKNFQCLVISLKDLFYSEAEALVGIYRDRGQDCSRSLTLDLSPYRQRA
;
A
#
# COMPACT_ATOMS: atom_id res chain seq x y z
N MET A 1 36.93 4.84 -1.77
CA MET A 1 35.77 5.60 -2.31
C MET A 1 34.54 5.09 -1.57
N ASP A 2 33.87 5.93 -0.83
CA ASP A 2 32.72 5.51 -0.01
C ASP A 2 31.58 5.11 -0.92
N PRO A 3 31.02 3.90 -0.77
CA PRO A 3 30.02 3.34 -1.71
C PRO A 3 28.73 4.16 -1.78
N PHE A 4 28.38 4.93 -0.75
CA PHE A 4 27.21 5.79 -0.72
C PHE A 4 27.38 7.12 -1.48
N LEU A 5 28.60 7.52 -1.86
CA LEU A 5 28.84 8.71 -2.68
C LEU A 5 28.43 8.50 -4.14
N GLY A 6 28.37 7.25 -4.61
CA GLY A 6 27.95 6.90 -5.98
C GLY A 6 26.44 6.87 -6.19
N GLY A 7 25.65 7.00 -5.13
CA GLY A 7 24.19 6.87 -5.19
C GLY A 7 23.72 5.43 -5.34
N VAL A 8 22.39 5.25 -5.47
CA VAL A 8 21.73 3.96 -5.64
C VAL A 8 21.02 3.88 -6.99
N LYS A 9 21.31 2.86 -7.77
CA LYS A 9 20.62 2.57 -9.02
C LYS A 9 19.64 1.42 -8.79
N TYR A 10 18.35 1.70 -8.94
CA TYR A 10 17.32 0.68 -8.83
C TYR A 10 16.92 0.13 -10.21
N ILE A 11 17.09 -1.18 -10.37
CA ILE A 11 16.76 -1.91 -11.59
C ILE A 11 15.74 -2.98 -11.21
N ALA A 12 14.62 -3.02 -11.94
CA ALA A 12 13.56 -4.00 -11.71
C ALA A 12 13.19 -4.72 -13.02
N SER A 13 12.64 -5.93 -12.88
CA SER A 13 12.09 -6.70 -13.99
C SER A 13 10.65 -7.05 -13.67
N ALA A 14 9.72 -6.58 -14.51
CA ALA A 14 8.36 -7.08 -14.48
C ALA A 14 8.29 -8.50 -15.07
N PRO A 15 7.29 -9.33 -14.68
CA PRO A 15 7.13 -10.66 -15.24
C PRO A 15 7.16 -10.65 -16.78
N SER A 16 7.94 -11.56 -17.37
CA SER A 16 8.14 -11.68 -18.82
C SER A 16 8.84 -10.50 -19.51
N LYS A 17 9.42 -9.56 -18.77
CA LYS A 17 10.15 -8.41 -19.32
C LYS A 17 11.62 -8.43 -18.93
N ARG A 18 12.45 -7.70 -19.70
CA ARG A 18 13.87 -7.52 -19.39
C ARG A 18 14.07 -6.56 -18.23
N PHE A 19 15.18 -6.66 -17.54
CA PHE A 19 15.59 -5.70 -16.51
C PHE A 19 15.66 -4.28 -17.08
N ARG A 20 15.02 -3.33 -16.40
CA ARG A 20 15.00 -1.91 -16.76
C ARG A 20 15.22 -1.04 -15.53
N GLN A 21 15.68 0.17 -15.74
CA GLN A 21 15.69 1.18 -14.69
C GLN A 21 14.24 1.55 -14.34
N ILE A 22 13.99 1.86 -13.08
CA ILE A 22 12.63 2.15 -12.58
C ILE A 22 11.93 3.23 -13.43
N GLY A 23 12.63 4.28 -13.85
CA GLY A 23 12.06 5.34 -14.69
C GLY A 23 11.63 4.92 -16.10
N SER A 24 11.99 3.71 -16.55
CA SER A 24 11.60 3.14 -17.85
C SER A 24 10.45 2.13 -17.76
N LEU A 25 9.88 1.96 -16.57
CA LEU A 25 8.73 1.09 -16.31
C LEU A 25 7.42 1.87 -16.51
N SER A 26 6.31 1.17 -16.72
CA SER A 26 4.97 1.79 -16.69
C SER A 26 4.65 2.31 -15.28
N GLY A 27 3.71 3.26 -15.15
CA GLY A 27 3.34 3.84 -13.85
C GLY A 27 2.98 2.79 -12.80
N GLY A 28 2.15 1.81 -13.15
CA GLY A 28 1.80 0.69 -12.27
C GLY A 28 3.01 -0.19 -11.90
N GLU A 29 3.91 -0.47 -12.86
CA GLU A 29 5.14 -1.21 -12.59
C GLU A 29 6.10 -0.43 -11.69
N GLN A 30 6.20 0.90 -11.86
CA GLN A 30 6.99 1.77 -10.98
C GLN A 30 6.44 1.74 -9.56
N THR A 31 5.12 1.84 -9.39
CA THR A 31 4.46 1.75 -8.08
C THR A 31 4.73 0.41 -7.41
N MET A 32 4.59 -0.70 -8.14
CA MET A 32 4.90 -2.04 -7.61
C MET A 32 6.36 -2.17 -7.20
N ALA A 33 7.30 -1.66 -8.01
CA ALA A 33 8.72 -1.68 -7.70
C ALA A 33 9.04 -0.81 -6.47
N ALA A 34 8.43 0.39 -6.37
CA ALA A 34 8.59 1.26 -5.22
C ALA A 34 8.08 0.62 -3.92
N LEU A 35 6.91 -0.03 -3.96
CA LEU A 35 6.36 -0.76 -2.83
C LEU A 35 7.26 -1.95 -2.41
N ALA A 36 7.80 -2.70 -3.38
CA ALA A 36 8.73 -3.78 -3.12
C ALA A 36 9.99 -3.28 -2.39
N LEU A 37 10.54 -2.14 -2.82
CA LEU A 37 11.68 -1.51 -2.15
C LEU A 37 11.31 -1.05 -0.74
N LEU A 38 10.17 -0.36 -0.58
CA LEU A 38 9.68 0.11 0.71
C LEU A 38 9.57 -1.04 1.73
N PHE A 39 8.91 -2.13 1.33
CA PHE A 39 8.76 -3.29 2.21
C PHE A 39 10.06 -4.05 2.46
N SER A 40 11.01 -4.03 1.51
CA SER A 40 12.35 -4.59 1.73
C SER A 40 13.12 -3.80 2.78
N VAL A 41 13.09 -2.47 2.70
CA VAL A 41 13.71 -1.59 3.71
C VAL A 41 13.04 -1.79 5.08
N HIS A 42 11.71 -1.89 5.12
CA HIS A 42 11.00 -2.19 6.36
C HIS A 42 11.38 -3.55 6.96
N SER A 43 11.59 -4.57 6.14
CA SER A 43 12.03 -5.88 6.61
C SER A 43 13.42 -5.82 7.25
N PHE A 44 14.28 -4.93 6.76
CA PHE A 44 15.62 -4.71 7.31
C PHE A 44 15.59 -3.84 8.58
N LYS A 45 14.81 -2.75 8.58
CA LYS A 45 14.64 -1.84 9.72
C LYS A 45 13.15 -1.64 10.01
N PRO A 46 12.54 -2.51 10.83
CA PRO A 46 11.11 -2.47 11.10
C PRO A 46 10.67 -1.15 11.77
N SER A 47 9.56 -0.62 11.29
CA SER A 47 8.81 0.48 11.92
C SER A 47 7.56 -0.10 12.62
N PRO A 48 7.09 0.47 13.73
CA PRO A 48 5.91 -0.04 14.44
C PRO A 48 4.62 0.16 13.66
N PHE A 49 4.57 1.15 12.77
CA PHE A 49 3.42 1.41 11.91
C PHE A 49 3.83 2.00 10.56
N TYR A 50 2.95 1.89 9.57
CA TYR A 50 3.04 2.51 8.25
C TYR A 50 1.78 3.29 7.92
N ILE A 51 1.95 4.44 7.27
CA ILE A 51 0.87 5.20 6.66
C ILE A 51 1.13 5.21 5.15
N MET A 52 0.16 4.73 4.40
CA MET A 52 0.20 4.65 2.94
C MET A 52 -1.00 5.42 2.39
N ASP A 53 -0.71 6.43 1.58
CA ASP A 53 -1.72 7.33 1.01
C ASP A 53 -1.78 7.14 -0.50
N GLU A 54 -2.97 6.75 -1.00
CA GLU A 54 -3.31 6.54 -2.42
C GLU A 54 -2.28 5.72 -3.22
N ILE A 55 -1.63 4.74 -2.58
CA ILE A 55 -0.60 3.90 -3.23
C ILE A 55 -1.15 3.06 -4.39
N ASP A 56 -2.44 2.94 -4.50
CA ASP A 56 -3.18 2.15 -5.48
C ASP A 56 -3.68 2.98 -6.68
N ALA A 57 -3.44 4.30 -6.71
CA ALA A 57 -3.94 5.18 -7.76
C ALA A 57 -3.49 4.77 -9.17
N ALA A 58 -2.24 4.33 -9.34
CA ALA A 58 -1.68 3.90 -10.62
C ALA A 58 -1.80 2.38 -10.88
N LEU A 59 -2.45 1.62 -9.99
CA LEU A 59 -2.57 0.17 -10.09
C LEU A 59 -3.90 -0.24 -10.75
N ASP A 60 -3.85 -1.30 -11.56
CA ASP A 60 -5.04 -2.02 -12.01
C ASP A 60 -5.62 -2.88 -10.86
N ASN A 61 -6.85 -3.36 -11.03
CA ASN A 61 -7.56 -4.12 -10.00
C ASN A 61 -6.83 -5.40 -9.57
N ALA A 62 -6.16 -6.08 -10.49
CA ALA A 62 -5.42 -7.30 -10.19
C ALA A 62 -4.20 -7.01 -9.30
N ASN A 63 -3.48 -5.92 -9.56
CA ASN A 63 -2.36 -5.50 -8.75
C ASN A 63 -2.80 -4.89 -7.41
N VAL A 64 -3.92 -4.14 -7.38
CA VAL A 64 -4.52 -3.65 -6.13
C VAL A 64 -4.80 -4.81 -5.18
N LYS A 65 -5.45 -5.88 -5.67
CA LYS A 65 -5.74 -7.07 -4.85
C LYS A 65 -4.47 -7.71 -4.29
N LYS A 66 -3.45 -7.90 -5.12
CA LYS A 66 -2.15 -8.47 -4.68
C LYS A 66 -1.49 -7.63 -3.60
N VAL A 67 -1.51 -6.30 -3.75
CA VAL A 67 -0.94 -5.37 -2.76
C VAL A 67 -1.73 -5.42 -1.46
N ALA A 68 -3.06 -5.42 -1.52
CA ALA A 68 -3.92 -5.52 -0.35
C ALA A 68 -3.70 -6.84 0.43
N GLU A 69 -3.66 -7.97 -0.27
CA GLU A 69 -3.36 -9.29 0.31
C GLU A 69 -1.95 -9.31 0.95
N PHE A 70 -0.97 -8.71 0.27
CA PHE A 70 0.40 -8.62 0.80
C PHE A 70 0.45 -7.79 2.08
N ILE A 71 -0.15 -6.60 2.10
CA ILE A 71 -0.21 -5.74 3.29
C ILE A 71 -0.92 -6.47 4.43
N LYS A 72 -2.05 -7.11 4.15
CA LYS A 72 -2.78 -7.91 5.14
C LYS A 72 -1.93 -9.04 5.74
N SER A 73 -1.12 -9.70 4.92
CA SER A 73 -0.21 -10.74 5.43
C SER A 73 0.85 -10.19 6.37
N ARG A 74 1.27 -8.94 6.16
CA ARG A 74 2.30 -8.27 6.96
C ARG A 74 1.75 -7.54 8.18
N SER A 75 0.50 -7.08 8.15
CA SER A 75 -0.15 -6.34 9.25
C SER A 75 -0.25 -7.13 10.56
N LYS A 76 -0.02 -8.44 10.52
CA LYS A 76 0.12 -9.27 11.73
C LYS A 76 1.31 -8.87 12.63
N ASN A 77 2.33 -8.24 12.05
CA ASN A 77 3.57 -7.89 12.73
C ASN A 77 3.72 -6.39 12.99
N PHE A 78 2.94 -5.55 12.31
CA PHE A 78 2.98 -4.09 12.46
C PHE A 78 1.66 -3.47 11.97
N GLN A 79 1.34 -2.28 12.44
CA GLN A 79 0.13 -1.57 12.04
C GLN A 79 0.28 -0.94 10.66
N CYS A 80 -0.68 -1.19 9.76
CA CYS A 80 -0.80 -0.50 8.48
C CYS A 80 -2.04 0.39 8.47
N LEU A 81 -1.85 1.68 8.19
CA LEU A 81 -2.92 2.61 7.89
C LEU A 81 -2.87 2.90 6.39
N VAL A 82 -3.94 2.60 5.69
CA VAL A 82 -4.03 2.78 4.23
C VAL A 82 -5.18 3.70 3.90
N ILE A 83 -4.88 4.76 3.16
CA ILE A 83 -5.86 5.68 2.61
C ILE A 83 -6.06 5.29 1.15
N SER A 84 -7.28 4.90 0.78
CA SER A 84 -7.64 4.46 -0.56
C SER A 84 -9.11 4.76 -0.86
N LEU A 85 -9.41 5.00 -2.13
CA LEU A 85 -10.77 5.14 -2.65
C LEU A 85 -11.30 3.84 -3.29
N LYS A 86 -10.45 2.80 -3.41
CA LYS A 86 -10.82 1.55 -4.07
C LYS A 86 -11.39 0.54 -3.06
N ASP A 87 -12.60 0.05 -3.35
CA ASP A 87 -13.31 -0.96 -2.57
C ASP A 87 -12.52 -2.27 -2.43
N LEU A 88 -11.84 -2.70 -3.47
CA LEU A 88 -10.94 -3.86 -3.45
C LEU A 88 -9.84 -3.76 -2.39
N PHE A 89 -9.45 -2.53 -2.01
CA PHE A 89 -8.41 -2.33 -1.02
C PHE A 89 -8.98 -2.38 0.40
N TYR A 90 -10.00 -1.58 0.68
CA TYR A 90 -10.55 -1.51 2.02
C TYR A 90 -11.42 -2.72 2.40
N SER A 91 -11.89 -3.52 1.43
CA SER A 91 -12.56 -4.79 1.73
C SER A 91 -11.65 -5.81 2.44
N GLU A 92 -10.32 -5.67 2.29
CA GLU A 92 -9.34 -6.51 2.99
C GLU A 92 -8.94 -5.97 4.38
N ALA A 93 -9.40 -4.76 4.75
CA ALA A 93 -9.06 -4.13 6.02
C ALA A 93 -9.74 -4.80 7.23
N GLU A 94 -9.11 -4.83 8.38
CA GLU A 94 -9.69 -5.33 9.65
C GLU A 94 -10.61 -4.29 10.30
N ALA A 95 -10.32 -3.01 10.08
CA ALA A 95 -11.14 -1.88 10.52
C ALA A 95 -11.19 -0.81 9.44
N LEU A 96 -12.29 -0.07 9.39
CA LEU A 96 -12.48 1.05 8.49
C LEU A 96 -12.68 2.34 9.27
N VAL A 97 -12.05 3.42 8.78
CA VAL A 97 -12.32 4.79 9.25
C VAL A 97 -12.88 5.56 8.06
N GLY A 98 -14.20 5.66 8.02
CA GLY A 98 -14.90 6.44 6.99
C GLY A 98 -14.87 7.93 7.32
N ILE A 99 -14.46 8.76 6.36
CA ILE A 99 -14.52 10.21 6.46
C ILE A 99 -15.69 10.69 5.62
N TYR A 100 -16.59 11.47 6.22
CA TYR A 100 -17.76 12.00 5.53
C TYR A 100 -18.01 13.47 5.89
N ARG A 101 -18.69 14.18 4.99
CA ARG A 101 -19.09 15.57 5.23
C ARG A 101 -20.46 15.60 5.89
N ASP A 102 -20.53 16.20 7.07
CA ASP A 102 -21.79 16.53 7.72
C ASP A 102 -22.36 17.82 7.10
N ARG A 103 -23.40 17.66 6.30
CA ARG A 103 -24.03 18.80 5.60
C ARG A 103 -24.79 19.75 6.55
N GLY A 104 -25.18 19.30 7.73
CA GLY A 104 -25.89 20.12 8.72
C GLY A 104 -24.96 21.06 9.46
N GLN A 105 -23.71 20.70 9.66
CA GLN A 105 -22.71 21.47 10.41
C GLN A 105 -21.53 21.95 9.53
N ASP A 106 -21.56 21.67 8.23
CA ASP A 106 -20.53 22.00 7.25
C ASP A 106 -19.10 21.62 7.70
N CYS A 107 -18.99 20.47 8.33
CA CYS A 107 -17.73 19.94 8.84
C CYS A 107 -17.49 18.51 8.35
N SER A 108 -16.22 18.05 8.42
CA SER A 108 -15.88 16.64 8.20
C SER A 108 -15.96 15.88 9.51
N ARG A 109 -16.53 14.67 9.46
CA ARG A 109 -16.62 13.74 10.58
C ARG A 109 -16.03 12.40 10.21
N SER A 110 -15.67 11.60 11.20
CA SER A 110 -15.18 10.24 11.04
C SER A 110 -16.14 9.24 11.69
N LEU A 111 -16.23 8.06 11.08
CA LEU A 111 -16.94 6.91 11.61
C LEU A 111 -16.00 5.71 11.56
N THR A 112 -15.78 5.04 12.69
CA THR A 112 -14.94 3.83 12.75
C THR A 112 -15.83 2.60 12.82
N LEU A 113 -15.48 1.59 12.00
CA LEU A 113 -16.14 0.30 11.93
C LEU A 113 -15.10 -0.82 12.08
N ASP A 114 -15.27 -1.67 13.08
CA ASP A 114 -14.53 -2.92 13.22
C ASP A 114 -15.16 -3.99 12.34
N LEU A 115 -14.38 -4.58 11.43
CA LEU A 115 -14.82 -5.62 10.49
C LEU A 115 -14.53 -7.04 11.00
N SER A 116 -13.77 -7.20 12.07
CA SER A 116 -13.43 -8.53 12.62
C SER A 116 -14.64 -9.42 12.90
N PRO A 117 -15.77 -8.92 13.46
CA PRO A 117 -16.93 -9.75 13.73
C PRO A 117 -17.64 -10.28 12.47
N TYR A 118 -17.47 -9.61 11.32
CA TYR A 118 -18.13 -9.94 10.07
C TYR A 118 -17.35 -10.94 9.22
N ARG A 119 -16.07 -11.13 9.47
CA ARG A 119 -15.18 -12.05 8.72
C ARG A 119 -15.28 -13.51 9.13
N GLN A 120 -15.87 -13.81 10.28
CA GLN A 120 -16.01 -15.17 10.79
C GLN A 120 -17.16 -15.97 10.14
N ARG A 121 -17.89 -15.40 9.18
CA ARG A 121 -19.05 -16.00 8.52
C ARG A 121 -18.86 -16.33 7.03
N ALA A 122 -17.63 -16.29 6.51
CA ALA A 122 -17.33 -16.62 5.12
C ALA A 122 -16.44 -17.87 5.02
#